data_a9cb92f915105322b6aa30aa185ba0d4
#
_entry.id   a9cb92f915105322b6aa30aa185ba0d4
#
_cell.length_a   1.000
_cell.length_b   1.000
_cell.length_c   1.000
_cell.angle_alpha   90.00
_cell.angle_beta   90.00
_cell.angle_gamma   90.00
#
_symmetry.space_group_name_H-M   'P 1'
#
loop_
_entity.id
_entity.type
_entity.pdbx_description
1 polymer ?
#
loop_
_entity_poly.entity_id
_entity_poly.type
_entity_poly.pdbx_seq_one_letter_code
_entity_poly.pdbx_strand_id
1 'polypeptide(L)' 'HDYFLACNRSFIVNLRYVTEICTDHVILNGTKISVSKSHRKEIQSRFSAFMDKRAEKV' A
#
# COMPACT_ATOMS: atom_id res chain seq x y z
N HIS A 1 -7.92 2.80 -9.89
CA HIS A 1 -6.83 3.11 -10.80
C HIS A 1 -5.48 2.93 -10.18
N ASP A 2 -4.68 3.99 -10.27
CA ASP A 2 -3.30 3.94 -9.83
C ASP A 2 -3.16 3.82 -8.33
N TYR A 3 -4.22 4.12 -7.60
CA TYR A 3 -4.15 4.07 -6.14
C TYR A 3 -4.54 2.72 -5.57
N PHE A 4 -5.11 1.86 -6.40
CA PHE A 4 -5.54 0.55 -5.93
C PHE A 4 -4.43 -0.47 -6.07
N LEU A 5 -4.26 -1.27 -5.05
CA LEU A 5 -3.16 -2.21 -5.00
C LEU A 5 -3.58 -3.47 -4.27
N ALA A 6 -3.29 -4.63 -4.86
CA ALA A 6 -3.62 -5.90 -4.23
C ALA A 6 -2.63 -6.21 -3.12
N CYS A 7 -3.14 -6.47 -1.94
CA CYS A 7 -2.32 -6.91 -0.80
C CYS A 7 -2.17 -8.43 -0.81
N ASN A 8 -3.23 -9.09 -1.24
CA ASN A 8 -3.22 -10.53 -1.38
C ASN A 8 -4.35 -10.89 -2.32
N ARG A 9 -4.64 -12.16 -2.46
CA ARG A 9 -5.65 -12.63 -3.40
C ARG A 9 -7.05 -12.09 -3.11
N SER A 10 -7.32 -11.79 -1.87
CA SER A 10 -8.67 -11.43 -1.45
C SER A 10 -8.87 -9.94 -1.22
N PHE A 11 -7.79 -9.19 -1.06
CA PHE A 11 -7.91 -7.80 -0.67
C PHE A 11 -7.18 -6.86 -1.60
N ILE A 12 -7.90 -5.83 -2.01
CA ILE A 12 -7.34 -4.72 -2.77
C ILE A 12 -7.55 -3.48 -1.93
N VAL A 13 -6.50 -2.70 -1.75
CA VAL A 13 -6.58 -1.50 -0.92
C VAL A 13 -6.32 -0.25 -1.75
N ASN A 14 -6.83 0.86 -1.24
CA ASN A 14 -6.58 2.16 -1.84
C ASN A 14 -5.44 2.82 -1.09
N LEU A 15 -4.35 3.09 -1.79
CA LEU A 15 -3.16 3.65 -1.16
C LEU A 15 -3.42 4.98 -0.47
N ARG A 16 -4.43 5.70 -0.91
CA ARG A 16 -4.75 6.99 -0.30
C ARG A 16 -5.20 6.85 1.14
N TYR A 17 -5.70 5.68 1.51
CA TYR A 17 -6.19 5.43 2.87
C TYR A 17 -5.24 4.60 3.71
N VAL A 18 -4.13 4.17 3.11
CA VAL A 18 -3.12 3.41 3.85
C VAL A 18 -2.34 4.39 4.71
N THR A 19 -2.29 4.12 6.01
CA THR A 19 -1.59 4.97 6.95
C THR A 19 -0.19 4.49 7.26
N GLU A 20 0.05 3.19 7.08
CA GLU A 20 1.37 2.64 7.38
C GLU A 20 1.58 1.36 6.59
N ILE A 21 2.80 1.14 6.12
CA ILE A 21 3.16 -0.09 5.43
C ILE A 21 4.28 -0.77 6.19
N CYS A 22 4.06 -2.01 6.54
CA CYS A 22 5.04 -2.83 7.23
C CYS A 22 5.48 -3.96 6.31
N THR A 23 6.42 -4.77 6.80
CA THR A 23 6.99 -5.82 5.97
C THR A 23 5.96 -6.84 5.50
N ASP A 24 5.03 -7.21 6.36
CA ASP A 24 4.09 -8.28 6.06
C ASP A 24 2.63 -7.84 6.15
N HIS A 25 2.38 -6.54 6.36
CA HIS A 25 1.00 -6.06 6.43
C HIS A 25 0.98 -4.56 6.19
N VAL A 26 -0.24 -4.05 5.97
CA VAL A 26 -0.46 -2.62 5.87
C VAL A 26 -1.56 -2.24 6.84
N ILE A 27 -1.54 -1.00 7.29
CA ILE A 27 -2.60 -0.46 8.13
C ILE A 27 -3.47 0.45 7.27
N LEU A 28 -4.72 0.07 7.16
CA LEU A 28 -5.67 0.81 6.37
C LEU A 28 -6.77 1.31 7.27
N ASN A 29 -6.77 2.61 7.52
CA ASN A 29 -7.80 3.23 8.35
C ASN A 29 -7.94 2.52 9.71
N GLY A 30 -6.80 2.16 10.29
CA GLY A 30 -6.80 1.49 11.59
C GLY A 30 -6.95 -0.02 11.52
N THR A 31 -7.12 -0.56 10.32
CA THR A 31 -7.30 -1.99 10.15
C THR A 31 -6.03 -2.61 9.57
N LYS A 32 -5.60 -3.70 10.18
CA LYS A 32 -4.42 -4.41 9.71
C LYS A 32 -4.81 -5.39 8.61
N ILE A 33 -4.13 -5.30 7.47
CA ILE A 33 -4.39 -6.17 6.33
C ILE A 33 -3.10 -6.88 5.94
N SER A 34 -3.16 -8.21 5.91
CA SER A 34 -1.98 -9.01 5.58
C SER A 34 -1.58 -8.83 4.12
N VAL A 35 -0.27 -8.83 3.89
CA VAL A 35 0.29 -8.73 2.56
C VAL A 35 0.99 -10.04 2.25
N SER A 36 0.57 -10.73 1.20
CA SER A 36 1.21 -11.97 0.83
C SER A 36 2.63 -11.72 0.33
N LYS A 37 3.44 -12.75 0.46
CA LYS A 37 4.86 -12.64 0.12
C LYS A 37 5.08 -12.14 -1.30
N SER A 38 4.25 -12.61 -2.22
CA SER A 38 4.42 -12.25 -3.62
C SER A 38 4.05 -10.80 -3.91
N HIS A 39 3.30 -10.16 -3.02
CA HIS A 39 2.85 -8.77 -3.24
C HIS A 39 3.68 -7.74 -2.48
N ARG A 40 4.55 -8.18 -1.58
CA ARG A 40 5.28 -7.24 -0.72
C ARG A 40 6.14 -6.26 -1.48
N LYS A 41 6.85 -6.77 -2.46
CA LYS A 41 7.76 -5.95 -3.24
C LYS A 41 7.01 -4.88 -4.02
N GLU A 42 5.92 -5.30 -4.64
CA GLU A 42 5.13 -4.37 -5.43
C GLU A 42 4.50 -3.29 -4.56
N ILE A 43 4.01 -3.67 -3.39
CA ILE A 43 3.38 -2.71 -2.50
C ILE A 43 4.38 -1.66 -2.04
N GLN A 44 5.56 -2.09 -1.65
CA GLN A 44 6.57 -1.15 -1.19
C GLN A 44 6.99 -0.20 -2.30
N SER A 45 7.15 -0.73 -3.49
CA SER A 45 7.53 0.08 -4.64
C SER A 45 6.46 1.10 -4.99
N ARG A 46 5.22 0.65 -5.03
CA ARG A 46 4.10 1.53 -5.40
C ARG A 46 3.85 2.59 -4.34
N PHE A 47 3.95 2.20 -3.09
CA PHE A 47 3.74 3.16 -2.01
C PHE A 47 4.83 4.22 -2.01
N SER A 48 6.06 3.81 -2.25
CA SER A 48 7.17 4.75 -2.31
C SER A 48 6.96 5.78 -3.43
N ALA A 49 6.54 5.31 -4.60
CA ALA A 49 6.25 6.19 -5.71
C ALA A 49 5.10 7.12 -5.40
N PHE A 50 4.08 6.62 -4.71
CA PHE A 50 2.94 7.42 -4.33
C PHE A 50 3.35 8.55 -3.37
N MET A 51 4.18 8.24 -2.41
CA MET A 51 4.64 9.23 -1.44
C MET A 51 5.55 10.27 -2.09
N ASP A 52 6.38 9.84 -3.03
CA ASP A 52 7.22 10.78 -3.76
C ASP A 52 6.38 11.80 -4.51
N LYS A 53 5.33 11.35 -5.12
CA LYS A 53 4.44 12.25 -5.84
C LYS A 53 3.81 13.26 -4.91
N ARG A 54 3.42 12.84 -3.74
CA ARG A 54 2.83 13.74 -2.77
C ARG A 54 3.85 14.77 -2.29
N ALA A 55 5.07 14.32 -2.08
CA ALA A 55 6.13 15.21 -1.62
C ALA A 55 6.44 16.29 -2.66
N GLU A 56 6.38 15.92 -3.93
CA GLU A 56 6.67 16.87 -5.00
C GLU A 56 5.65 17.99 -5.10
N LYS A 57 4.48 17.75 -4.58
CA LYS A 57 3.43 18.74 -4.66
C LYS A 57 3.57 19.89 -3.68
N VAL A 58 4.43 19.73 -2.75
CA VAL A 58 4.63 20.74 -1.70
C VAL A 58 5.40 21.98 -2.16
#